data_94db2a32d27d84264b6109ced3ece226
#
_entry.id   94db2a32d27d84264b6109ced3ece226
#
_cell.length_a   1.000
_cell.length_b   1.000
_cell.length_c   1.000
_cell.angle_alpha   90.00
_cell.angle_beta   90.00
_cell.angle_gamma   90.00
#
_symmetry.space_group_name_H-M   'P 1'
#
loop_
_entity.id
_entity.type
_entity.pdbx_description
1 polymer ?
#
loop_
_entity_poly.entity_id
_entity_poly.type
_entity_poly.pdbx_seq_one_letter_code
_entity_poly.pdbx_strand_id
1 'polypeptide(L)'
;MIEVIKTYPLATLISVKNEEPLITHLPLIYDETTGNLIGHIDLYNPQAELLKNNQPVTIIFSGPQCYISPSIYTTTQLPTWNYIKVHLKGHVKSINDSEAIKNSMIKMTEFLEQPDHKYVLEPDNPRMDGAINYVKGFEISVTHWEGKFKLSQDKKPQDIVNAREQLIKTNQESIADFLTKVF
;
A
#
# COMPACT_ATOMS: atom_id res chain seq x y z
N MET A 1 -2.58 12.34 -0.33
CA MET A 1 -2.66 10.96 -0.84
C MET A 1 -1.26 10.35 -1.06
N ILE A 2 -0.36 11.03 -1.74
CA ILE A 2 1.02 10.53 -1.96
C ILE A 2 1.71 10.19 -0.65
N GLU A 3 1.58 11.04 0.38
CA GLU A 3 2.14 10.76 1.71
C GLU A 3 1.63 9.45 2.33
N VAL A 4 0.34 9.13 2.14
CA VAL A 4 -0.23 7.84 2.59
C VAL A 4 0.43 6.67 1.88
N ILE A 5 0.68 6.78 0.58
CA ILE A 5 1.36 5.75 -0.21
C ILE A 5 2.78 5.54 0.27
N LYS A 6 3.51 6.64 0.54
CA LYS A 6 4.89 6.60 1.03
C LYS A 6 5.00 5.98 2.42
N THR A 7 4.06 6.32 3.30
CA THR A 7 4.06 5.84 4.70
C THR A 7 3.54 4.40 4.82
N TYR A 8 2.60 4.00 3.97
CA TYR A 8 1.93 2.69 4.00
C TYR A 8 1.99 2.03 2.61
N PRO A 9 3.18 1.62 2.14
CA PRO A 9 3.39 1.17 0.77
C PRO A 9 2.79 -0.22 0.46
N LEU A 10 2.40 -1.01 1.48
CA LEU A 10 1.75 -2.30 1.26
C LEU A 10 0.33 -2.07 0.72
N ALA A 11 0.18 -2.26 -0.58
CA ALA A 11 -1.06 -2.06 -1.29
C ALA A 11 -1.87 -3.34 -1.47
N THR A 12 -3.18 -3.19 -1.60
CA THR A 12 -4.07 -4.21 -2.16
C THR A 12 -4.22 -3.95 -3.65
N LEU A 13 -3.68 -4.83 -4.49
CA LEU A 13 -3.80 -4.78 -5.95
C LEU A 13 -4.94 -5.69 -6.40
N ILE A 14 -5.87 -5.15 -7.17
CA ILE A 14 -7.07 -5.83 -7.65
C ILE A 14 -7.08 -5.82 -9.17
N SER A 15 -7.15 -7.01 -9.77
CA SER A 15 -7.40 -7.23 -11.20
C SER A 15 -8.66 -8.08 -11.36
N VAL A 16 -9.28 -8.04 -12.51
CA VAL A 16 -10.50 -8.83 -12.79
C VAL A 16 -10.27 -9.77 -13.96
N LYS A 17 -10.60 -11.04 -13.79
CA LYS A 17 -10.58 -12.09 -14.82
C LYS A 17 -11.94 -12.81 -14.83
N ASN A 18 -12.64 -12.80 -15.93
CA ASN A 18 -13.96 -13.45 -16.07
C ASN A 18 -14.95 -13.03 -14.98
N GLU A 19 -15.03 -11.72 -14.71
CA GLU A 19 -15.88 -11.11 -13.68
C GLU A 19 -15.47 -11.43 -12.22
N GLU A 20 -14.43 -12.23 -12.01
CA GLU A 20 -13.89 -12.54 -10.69
C GLU A 20 -12.68 -11.65 -10.35
N PRO A 21 -12.67 -11.02 -9.16
CA PRO A 21 -11.52 -10.24 -8.72
C PRO A 21 -10.40 -11.16 -8.22
N LEU A 22 -9.19 -10.95 -8.71
CA LEU A 22 -7.95 -11.49 -8.14
C LEU A 22 -7.30 -10.40 -7.30
N ILE A 23 -6.90 -10.74 -6.08
CA ILE A 23 -6.41 -9.80 -5.07
C ILE A 23 -5.05 -10.26 -4.56
N THR A 24 -4.07 -9.38 -4.60
CA THR A 24 -2.74 -9.60 -4.01
C THR A 24 -2.34 -8.40 -3.16
N HIS A 25 -1.69 -8.66 -2.04
CA HIS A 25 -1.05 -7.63 -1.22
C HIS A 25 0.44 -7.60 -1.54
N LEU A 26 0.94 -6.44 -1.97
CA LEU A 26 2.34 -6.25 -2.33
C LEU A 26 2.75 -4.78 -2.16
N PRO A 27 4.03 -4.49 -1.89
CA PRO A 27 4.50 -3.12 -1.88
C PRO A 27 4.38 -2.48 -3.26
N LEU A 28 3.87 -1.25 -3.29
CA LEU A 28 3.91 -0.37 -4.46
C LEU A 28 4.53 0.95 -4.04
N ILE A 29 5.60 1.37 -4.70
CA ILE A 29 6.27 2.63 -4.44
C ILE A 29 5.87 3.68 -5.49
N TYR A 30 5.73 4.93 -5.06
CA TYR A 30 5.44 6.04 -5.95
C TYR A 30 6.73 6.64 -6.51
N ASP A 31 6.89 6.59 -7.81
CA ASP A 31 8.00 7.24 -8.52
C ASP A 31 7.64 8.71 -8.82
N GLU A 32 8.28 9.63 -8.11
CA GLU A 32 8.06 11.08 -8.28
C GLU A 32 8.44 11.60 -9.66
N THR A 33 9.34 10.92 -10.36
CA THR A 33 9.81 11.34 -11.68
C THR A 33 8.78 11.08 -12.75
N THR A 34 8.12 9.91 -12.69
CA THR A 34 7.16 9.48 -13.71
C THR A 34 5.71 9.66 -13.28
N GLY A 35 5.44 9.78 -11.97
CA GLY A 35 4.10 9.77 -11.40
C GLY A 35 3.45 8.38 -11.38
N ASN A 36 4.19 7.33 -11.71
CA ASN A 36 3.70 5.95 -11.73
C ASN A 36 3.92 5.25 -10.38
N LEU A 37 3.22 4.13 -10.18
CA LEU A 37 3.55 3.17 -9.13
C LEU A 37 4.44 2.08 -9.72
N ILE A 38 5.44 1.64 -8.94
CA ILE A 38 6.35 0.55 -9.31
C ILE A 38 6.11 -0.62 -8.36
N GLY A 39 6.02 -1.83 -8.90
CA GLY A 39 5.80 -3.04 -8.13
C GLY A 39 6.37 -4.30 -8.78
N HIS A 40 6.43 -5.37 -7.98
CA HIS A 40 6.84 -6.69 -8.40
C HIS A 40 5.85 -7.72 -7.88
N ILE A 41 5.70 -8.80 -8.63
CA ILE A 41 4.89 -9.96 -8.23
C ILE A 41 5.62 -11.25 -8.58
N ASP A 42 5.43 -12.28 -7.77
CA ASP A 42 5.89 -13.63 -8.11
C ASP A 42 5.20 -14.12 -9.38
N LEU A 43 5.95 -14.70 -10.31
CA LEU A 43 5.41 -15.25 -11.56
C LEU A 43 4.42 -16.42 -11.33
N TYR A 44 4.53 -17.12 -10.19
CA TYR A 44 3.58 -18.17 -9.82
C TYR A 44 2.29 -17.63 -9.20
N ASN A 45 2.22 -16.35 -8.89
CA ASN A 45 0.96 -15.74 -8.46
C ASN A 45 -0.01 -15.68 -9.65
N PRO A 46 -1.25 -16.23 -9.52
CA PRO A 46 -2.23 -16.24 -10.63
C PRO A 46 -2.52 -14.85 -11.20
N GLN A 47 -2.38 -13.79 -10.41
CA GLN A 47 -2.59 -12.41 -10.86
C GLN A 47 -1.50 -11.93 -11.82
N ALA A 48 -0.29 -12.53 -11.81
CA ALA A 48 0.81 -12.14 -12.69
C ALA A 48 0.44 -12.20 -14.18
N GLU A 49 -0.42 -13.15 -14.58
CA GLU A 49 -0.91 -13.26 -15.96
C GLU A 49 -1.71 -12.03 -16.41
N LEU A 50 -2.35 -11.33 -15.48
CA LEU A 50 -3.18 -10.15 -15.74
C LEU A 50 -2.40 -8.85 -15.76
N LEU A 51 -1.17 -8.85 -15.25
CA LEU A 51 -0.32 -7.65 -15.20
C LEU A 51 0.40 -7.46 -16.55
N LYS A 52 -0.37 -7.22 -17.61
CA LYS A 52 0.08 -6.96 -18.98
C LYS A 52 -0.19 -5.49 -19.35
N ASN A 53 0.50 -5.02 -20.39
CA ASN A 53 0.33 -3.64 -20.88
C ASN A 53 -1.14 -3.30 -21.12
N ASN A 54 -1.54 -2.13 -20.66
CA ASN A 54 -2.89 -1.56 -20.75
C ASN A 54 -3.99 -2.32 -20.00
N GLN A 55 -3.67 -3.34 -19.20
CA GLN A 55 -4.67 -3.97 -18.35
C GLN A 55 -5.07 -3.04 -17.19
N PRO A 56 -6.38 -2.85 -16.97
CA PRO A 56 -6.86 -2.00 -15.88
C PRO A 56 -6.68 -2.68 -14.53
N VAL A 57 -6.31 -1.89 -13.53
CA VAL A 57 -6.17 -2.34 -12.14
C VAL A 57 -6.77 -1.31 -11.18
N THR A 58 -7.21 -1.80 -10.03
CA THR A 58 -7.58 -0.97 -8.88
C THR A 58 -6.59 -1.23 -7.75
N ILE A 59 -6.17 -0.17 -7.07
CA ILE A 59 -5.21 -0.23 -5.98
C ILE A 59 -5.79 0.45 -4.75
N ILE A 60 -5.59 -0.16 -3.58
CA ILE A 60 -6.01 0.41 -2.30
C ILE A 60 -4.82 0.44 -1.37
N PHE A 61 -4.45 1.64 -0.91
CA PHE A 61 -3.53 1.82 0.20
C PHE A 61 -4.31 2.07 1.48
N SER A 62 -3.85 1.44 2.57
CA SER A 62 -4.54 1.46 3.86
C SER A 62 -3.68 2.13 4.91
N GLY A 63 -4.04 3.34 5.31
CA GLY A 63 -3.49 4.01 6.48
C GLY A 63 -4.20 3.59 7.79
N PRO A 64 -3.95 4.33 8.88
CA PRO A 64 -4.53 4.05 10.20
C PRO A 64 -6.05 4.00 10.20
N GLN A 65 -6.60 3.18 11.08
CA GLN A 65 -8.04 3.04 11.26
C GLN A 65 -8.38 2.58 12.67
N CYS A 66 -9.51 3.01 13.20
CA CYS A 66 -10.04 2.51 14.46
C CYS A 66 -11.54 2.71 14.61
N TYR A 67 -12.14 1.92 15.49
CA TYR A 67 -13.48 2.18 16.01
C TYR A 67 -13.45 3.42 16.91
N ILE A 68 -14.46 4.28 16.77
CA ILE A 68 -14.67 5.46 17.62
C ILE A 68 -15.93 5.25 18.45
N SER A 69 -15.73 5.04 19.74
CA SER A 69 -16.82 4.94 20.70
C SER A 69 -17.46 6.33 20.94
N PRO A 70 -18.78 6.43 21.04
CA PRO A 70 -19.44 7.68 21.47
C PRO A 70 -18.98 8.17 22.85
N SER A 71 -18.46 7.29 23.70
CA SER A 71 -18.03 7.60 25.07
C SER A 71 -16.86 8.60 25.13
N ILE A 72 -16.08 8.76 24.03
CA ILE A 72 -15.00 9.73 23.98
C ILE A 72 -15.45 11.15 23.60
N TYR A 73 -16.69 11.29 23.14
CA TYR A 73 -17.22 12.59 22.70
C TYR A 73 -17.85 13.38 23.85
N THR A 74 -17.74 14.70 23.75
CA THR A 74 -18.39 15.66 24.68
C THR A 74 -19.86 15.90 24.35
N THR A 75 -20.30 15.40 23.20
CA THR A 75 -21.67 15.51 22.70
C THR A 75 -22.24 14.14 22.39
N THR A 76 -23.57 14.00 22.43
CA THR A 76 -24.26 12.76 22.07
C THR A 76 -24.01 12.42 20.60
N GLN A 77 -23.38 11.29 20.34
CA GLN A 77 -23.02 10.82 19.01
C GLN A 77 -23.37 9.34 18.86
N LEU A 78 -23.33 8.86 17.62
CA LEU A 78 -23.41 7.43 17.30
C LEU A 78 -21.99 6.82 17.13
N PRO A 79 -21.84 5.50 17.33
CA PRO A 79 -20.62 4.78 17.01
C PRO A 79 -20.21 4.98 15.56
N THR A 80 -18.89 5.08 15.31
CA THR A 80 -18.38 5.21 13.95
C THR A 80 -17.02 4.54 13.81
N TRP A 81 -16.51 4.53 12.60
CA TRP A 81 -15.14 4.08 12.28
C TRP A 81 -14.38 5.23 11.61
N ASN A 82 -13.21 5.57 12.15
CA ASN A 82 -12.27 6.48 11.49
C ASN A 82 -11.25 5.67 10.70
N TYR A 83 -10.90 6.17 9.50
CA TYR A 83 -9.95 5.50 8.63
C TYR A 83 -9.36 6.44 7.59
N ILE A 84 -8.19 6.05 7.09
CA ILE A 84 -7.54 6.68 5.94
C ILE A 84 -7.35 5.59 4.87
N LYS A 85 -7.89 5.82 3.68
CA LYS A 85 -7.71 4.96 2.50
C LYS A 85 -7.40 5.82 1.28
N VAL A 86 -6.56 5.29 0.40
CA VAL A 86 -6.34 5.87 -0.94
C VAL A 86 -6.71 4.81 -1.96
N HIS A 87 -7.68 5.13 -2.80
CA HIS A 87 -8.10 4.29 -3.92
C HIS A 87 -7.56 4.88 -5.21
N LEU A 88 -6.91 4.06 -6.01
CA LEU A 88 -6.39 4.42 -7.30
C LEU A 88 -6.94 3.50 -8.38
N LYS A 89 -7.09 4.04 -9.58
CA LYS A 89 -7.29 3.23 -10.79
C LYS A 89 -6.17 3.56 -11.76
N GLY A 90 -5.74 2.59 -12.53
CA GLY A 90 -4.67 2.78 -13.48
C GLY A 90 -4.56 1.63 -14.47
N HIS A 91 -3.56 1.73 -15.33
CA HIS A 91 -3.23 0.73 -16.32
C HIS A 91 -1.81 0.23 -16.12
N VAL A 92 -1.64 -1.07 -16.25
CA VAL A 92 -0.34 -1.73 -16.12
C VAL A 92 0.54 -1.42 -17.31
N LYS A 93 1.83 -1.23 -17.05
CA LYS A 93 2.92 -1.22 -18.00
C LYS A 93 3.93 -2.27 -17.55
N SER A 94 4.10 -3.34 -18.34
CA SER A 94 5.01 -4.44 -18.02
C SER A 94 6.47 -3.96 -18.13
N ILE A 95 7.29 -4.38 -17.17
CA ILE A 95 8.77 -4.26 -17.24
C ILE A 95 9.28 -5.65 -17.65
N ASN A 96 9.83 -5.75 -18.87
CA ASN A 96 10.28 -7.01 -19.44
C ASN A 96 11.82 -7.12 -19.53
N ASP A 97 12.51 -6.00 -19.46
CA ASP A 97 13.98 -5.95 -19.47
C ASP A 97 14.53 -6.33 -18.11
N SER A 98 15.49 -7.26 -18.09
CA SER A 98 16.09 -7.80 -16.87
C SER A 98 16.79 -6.73 -16.02
N GLU A 99 17.53 -5.83 -16.66
CA GLU A 99 18.20 -4.73 -15.95
C GLU A 99 17.18 -3.71 -15.40
N ALA A 100 16.10 -3.45 -16.13
CA ALA A 100 15.03 -2.59 -15.64
C ALA A 100 14.29 -3.22 -14.44
N ILE A 101 14.12 -4.56 -14.42
CA ILE A 101 13.55 -5.26 -13.24
C ILE A 101 14.51 -5.15 -12.06
N LYS A 102 15.81 -5.39 -12.22
CA LYS A 102 16.82 -5.22 -11.17
C LYS A 102 16.81 -3.81 -10.60
N ASN A 103 16.84 -2.81 -11.47
CA ASN A 103 16.82 -1.41 -11.07
C ASN A 103 15.54 -1.06 -10.27
N SER A 104 14.41 -1.63 -10.66
CA SER A 104 13.15 -1.42 -9.92
C SER A 104 13.15 -2.10 -8.55
N MET A 105 13.80 -3.27 -8.41
CA MET A 105 14.00 -3.93 -7.11
C MET A 105 14.94 -3.12 -6.20
N ILE A 106 16.01 -2.57 -6.74
CA ILE A 106 16.94 -1.70 -6.01
C ILE A 106 16.21 -0.45 -5.52
N LYS A 107 15.49 0.25 -6.40
CA LYS A 107 14.68 1.43 -6.03
C LYS A 107 13.67 1.12 -4.91
N MET A 108 13.00 -0.03 -5.00
CA MET A 108 12.05 -0.43 -3.96
C MET A 108 12.74 -0.70 -2.64
N THR A 109 13.90 -1.37 -2.64
CA THR A 109 14.70 -1.61 -1.44
C THR A 109 15.16 -0.29 -0.82
N GLU A 110 15.75 0.61 -1.61
CA GLU A 110 16.17 1.93 -1.16
C GLU A 110 15.02 2.71 -0.50
N PHE A 111 13.83 2.66 -1.11
CA PHE A 111 12.65 3.31 -0.57
C PHE A 111 12.20 2.68 0.76
N LEU A 112 12.15 1.36 0.85
CA LEU A 112 11.65 0.65 2.04
C LEU A 112 12.64 0.67 3.21
N GLU A 113 13.94 0.84 2.93
CA GLU A 113 15.00 0.95 3.95
C GLU A 113 15.17 2.37 4.54
N GLN A 114 14.41 3.35 4.03
CA GLN A 114 14.44 4.71 4.59
C GLN A 114 13.87 4.72 6.02
N PRO A 115 14.38 5.62 6.89
CA PRO A 115 15.51 6.54 6.69
C PRO A 115 16.87 5.92 7.01
N ASP A 116 16.91 4.74 7.59
CA ASP A 116 18.13 4.18 8.22
C ASP A 116 19.09 3.53 7.22
N HIS A 117 18.59 3.09 6.04
CA HIS A 117 19.36 2.38 4.99
C HIS A 117 20.25 1.24 5.56
N LYS A 118 19.66 0.39 6.43
CA LYS A 118 20.38 -0.72 7.09
C LYS A 118 20.82 -1.81 6.12
N TYR A 119 20.12 -1.93 5.02
CA TYR A 119 20.43 -2.86 3.94
C TYR A 119 20.52 -2.12 2.59
N VAL A 120 21.52 -2.44 1.80
CA VAL A 120 21.70 -1.97 0.43
C VAL A 120 21.65 -3.17 -0.51
N LEU A 121 20.76 -3.13 -1.48
CA LEU A 121 20.69 -4.14 -2.53
C LEU A 121 21.63 -3.72 -3.67
N GLU A 122 22.83 -4.33 -3.70
CA GLU A 122 23.83 -4.04 -4.72
C GLU A 122 23.45 -4.61 -6.09
N PRO A 123 23.77 -3.93 -7.21
CA PRO A 123 23.42 -4.37 -8.56
C PRO A 123 23.99 -5.75 -8.95
N ASP A 124 25.12 -6.13 -8.36
CA ASP A 124 25.83 -7.39 -8.58
C ASP A 124 25.47 -8.50 -7.57
N ASN A 125 24.40 -8.30 -6.79
CA ASN A 125 23.95 -9.28 -5.82
C ASN A 125 23.57 -10.61 -6.52
N PRO A 126 24.28 -11.73 -6.25
CA PRO A 126 24.07 -12.99 -6.98
C PRO A 126 22.69 -13.62 -6.76
N ARG A 127 22.00 -13.29 -5.66
CA ARG A 127 20.63 -13.74 -5.42
C ARG A 127 19.64 -13.05 -6.31
N MET A 128 19.92 -11.81 -6.73
CA MET A 128 19.06 -11.05 -7.62
C MET A 128 18.99 -11.67 -9.01
N ASP A 129 20.13 -12.18 -9.53
CA ASP A 129 20.19 -12.89 -10.81
C ASP A 129 19.34 -14.16 -10.84
N GLY A 130 19.26 -14.87 -9.71
CA GLY A 130 18.37 -16.02 -9.55
C GLY A 130 16.90 -15.60 -9.43
N ALA A 131 16.63 -14.58 -8.62
CA ALA A 131 15.27 -14.14 -8.33
C ALA A 131 14.54 -13.55 -9.55
N ILE A 132 15.26 -12.90 -10.46
CA ILE A 132 14.72 -12.23 -11.64
C ILE A 132 13.91 -13.17 -12.54
N ASN A 133 14.24 -14.46 -12.57
CA ASN A 133 13.54 -15.48 -13.35
C ASN A 133 12.16 -15.83 -12.75
N TYR A 134 11.89 -15.42 -11.53
CA TYR A 134 10.64 -15.71 -10.79
C TYR A 134 9.84 -14.45 -10.47
N VAL A 135 10.32 -13.30 -10.89
CA VAL A 135 9.70 -12.00 -10.58
C VAL A 135 9.23 -11.32 -11.85
N LYS A 136 8.00 -10.82 -11.82
CA LYS A 136 7.46 -9.93 -12.84
C LYS A 136 7.45 -8.51 -12.31
N GLY A 137 8.23 -7.62 -12.95
CA GLY A 137 8.20 -6.19 -12.70
C GLY A 137 7.10 -5.52 -13.48
N PHE A 138 6.51 -4.48 -12.90
CA PHE A 138 5.50 -3.66 -13.58
C PHE A 138 5.45 -2.25 -13.00
N GLU A 139 4.99 -1.32 -13.84
CA GLU A 139 4.54 0.00 -13.43
C GLU A 139 3.02 0.10 -13.56
N ILE A 140 2.42 1.04 -12.84
CA ILE A 140 1.01 1.39 -13.01
C ILE A 140 0.93 2.89 -13.28
N SER A 141 0.45 3.25 -14.49
CA SER A 141 0.08 4.62 -14.81
C SER A 141 -1.27 4.93 -14.17
N VAL A 142 -1.26 5.80 -13.16
CA VAL A 142 -2.46 6.14 -12.39
C VAL A 142 -3.34 7.11 -13.19
N THR A 143 -4.60 6.75 -13.39
CA THR A 143 -5.58 7.56 -14.12
C THR A 143 -6.63 8.20 -13.23
N HIS A 144 -6.82 7.67 -12.02
CA HIS A 144 -7.80 8.20 -11.07
C HIS A 144 -7.30 8.08 -9.64
N TRP A 145 -7.53 9.14 -8.85
CA TRP A 145 -7.14 9.28 -7.45
C TRP A 145 -8.36 9.58 -6.59
N GLU A 146 -8.58 8.80 -5.54
CA GLU A 146 -9.61 9.05 -4.55
C GLU A 146 -9.05 8.88 -3.14
N GLY A 147 -9.03 9.95 -2.34
CA GLY A 147 -8.65 9.91 -0.92
C GLY A 147 -9.89 9.85 -0.03
N LYS A 148 -9.94 8.86 0.85
CA LYS A 148 -10.99 8.71 1.87
C LYS A 148 -10.38 8.92 3.25
N PHE A 149 -10.58 10.13 3.78
CA PHE A 149 -10.11 10.57 5.08
C PHE A 149 -11.32 10.82 5.98
N LYS A 150 -11.82 9.77 6.60
CA LYS A 150 -12.90 9.87 7.58
C LYS A 150 -12.28 9.93 8.98
N LEU A 151 -12.23 11.13 9.56
CA LEU A 151 -11.48 11.43 10.78
C LEU A 151 -12.29 12.21 11.82
N SER A 152 -13.62 12.11 11.75
CA SER A 152 -14.55 12.87 12.62
C SER A 152 -14.43 14.40 12.45
N GLN A 153 -13.99 14.87 11.28
CA GLN A 153 -13.71 16.27 10.99
C GLN A 153 -14.95 17.18 10.97
N ASP A 154 -16.14 16.57 10.98
CA ASP A 154 -17.46 17.24 11.07
C ASP A 154 -17.89 17.52 12.53
N LYS A 155 -17.09 17.13 13.51
CA LYS A 155 -17.44 17.23 14.94
C LYS A 155 -16.97 18.55 15.55
N LYS A 156 -17.35 18.79 16.83
CA LYS A 156 -16.84 19.94 17.60
C LYS A 156 -15.32 19.81 17.81
N PRO A 157 -14.59 20.93 17.98
CA PRO A 157 -13.13 20.92 18.09
C PRO A 157 -12.59 19.91 19.13
N GLN A 158 -13.20 19.85 20.33
CA GLN A 158 -12.76 18.90 21.36
C GLN A 158 -12.99 17.44 20.93
N ASP A 159 -14.11 17.16 20.28
CA ASP A 159 -14.45 15.82 19.80
C ASP A 159 -13.52 15.36 18.66
N ILE A 160 -13.05 16.29 17.81
CA ILE A 160 -12.01 16.03 16.80
C ILE A 160 -10.70 15.63 17.48
N VAL A 161 -10.30 16.37 18.52
CA VAL A 161 -9.06 16.06 19.29
C VAL A 161 -9.17 14.67 19.93
N ASN A 162 -10.27 14.37 20.61
CA ASN A 162 -10.48 13.08 21.26
C ASN A 162 -10.46 11.92 20.25
N ALA A 163 -11.10 12.09 19.10
CA ALA A 163 -11.10 11.07 18.03
C ALA A 163 -9.70 10.85 17.42
N ARG A 164 -8.92 11.93 17.27
CA ARG A 164 -7.52 11.85 16.80
C ARG A 164 -6.64 11.11 17.80
N GLU A 165 -6.73 11.43 19.09
CA GLU A 165 -5.99 10.75 20.16
C GLU A 165 -6.33 9.27 20.21
N GLN A 166 -7.61 8.90 20.09
CA GLN A 166 -8.04 7.51 20.03
C GLN A 166 -7.43 6.78 18.83
N LEU A 167 -7.41 7.42 17.65
CA LEU A 167 -6.79 6.83 16.45
C LEU A 167 -5.29 6.58 16.64
N ILE A 168 -4.57 7.57 17.20
CA ILE A 168 -3.14 7.45 17.50
C ILE A 168 -2.90 6.32 18.49
N LYS A 169 -3.60 6.32 19.63
CA LYS A 169 -3.47 5.32 20.68
C LYS A 169 -3.68 3.90 20.13
N THR A 170 -4.78 3.68 19.40
CA THR A 170 -5.11 2.35 18.88
C THR A 170 -4.05 1.82 17.91
N ASN A 171 -3.44 2.68 17.09
CA ASN A 171 -2.43 2.25 16.12
C ASN A 171 -1.01 2.16 16.71
N GLN A 172 -0.79 2.62 17.94
CA GLN A 172 0.46 2.46 18.69
C GLN A 172 0.45 1.25 19.63
N GLU A 173 -0.71 0.64 19.86
CA GLU A 173 -0.84 -0.54 20.72
C GLU A 173 -0.09 -1.75 20.14
N SER A 174 0.53 -2.52 21.04
CA SER A 174 1.26 -3.74 20.67
C SER A 174 0.32 -4.83 20.17
N ILE A 175 0.71 -5.54 19.13
CA ILE A 175 0.03 -6.72 18.61
C ILE A 175 0.63 -8.02 19.20
N ALA A 176 1.54 -7.93 20.17
CA ALA A 176 2.28 -9.07 20.72
C ALA A 176 1.36 -10.19 21.22
N ASP A 177 0.32 -9.82 21.98
CA ASP A 177 -0.65 -10.80 22.51
C ASP A 177 -1.42 -11.54 21.42
N PHE A 178 -1.72 -10.87 20.31
CA PHE A 178 -2.35 -11.49 19.15
C PHE A 178 -1.38 -12.43 18.44
N LEU A 179 -0.14 -11.98 18.19
CA LEU A 179 0.88 -12.79 17.53
C LEU A 179 1.20 -14.06 18.33
N THR A 180 1.28 -13.98 19.67
CA THR A 180 1.48 -15.13 20.55
C THR A 180 0.37 -16.19 20.41
N LYS A 181 -0.83 -15.83 20.00
CA LYS A 181 -1.94 -16.77 19.79
C LYS A 181 -1.95 -17.38 18.38
N VAL A 182 -1.28 -16.73 17.41
CA VAL A 182 -1.27 -17.15 16.00
C VAL A 182 -0.04 -17.99 15.68
N PHE A 183 1.08 -17.73 16.34
CA PHE A 183 2.35 -18.45 16.22
C PHE A 183 2.64 -19.33 17.46
#